data_8a886b7679385614c620432296275b65
#
_entry.id   8a886b7679385614c620432296275b65
#
_cell.length_a   1.000
_cell.length_b   1.000
_cell.length_c   1.000
_cell.angle_alpha   90.00
_cell.angle_beta   90.00
_cell.angle_gamma   90.00
#
_symmetry.space_group_name_H-M   'P 1'
#
loop_
_entity.id
_entity.type
_entity.pdbx_description
1 polymer ?
#
loop_
_entity_poly.entity_id
_entity_poly.type
_entity_poly.pdbx_seq_one_letter_code
_entity_poly.pdbx_strand_id
1 'polypeptide(L)'
;MKQRDEQFTILSALAMLLVILGHINWDILGKSPLLPYYSYHVMIFVFISGYFFKPEATDKMLEYIWRKFKKLMVPYFIWNAVYGLLAWGLRFLEFEIGGDFNLYNLFLAPFMGGHQFMFNAAAWFVPALFLFEVVNIIIVKALKILHFDNEYILAAVYIFAGVLVVALAMRGSVYDYYKIPGRMMMMAPAFALGRLYKIKIKQYDTMPSLIYIPVVVLLSFVMVRTHPGLNYSAVWVTGFTSTVFTPIVTMILGIAFWLRVSKLLYMLLSKIGGEVRRFVLRMGSNTYAIMMHQLLGFFFVNTIYAIMRYLNVGFVRLFDMSAYHSDIYYTFVPGGEIWKLVYVVAGIAIPLMIQRACDKE
;
A
#
# COMPACT_ATOMS: atom_id res chain seq x y z
N MET A 1 -2.10 -8.61 -25.49
CA MET A 1 -1.95 -7.95 -24.19
C MET A 1 -2.32 -6.49 -24.31
N LYS A 2 -3.28 -5.98 -23.49
CA LYS A 2 -3.60 -4.55 -23.48
C LYS A 2 -2.37 -3.79 -22.97
N GLN A 3 -1.88 -2.82 -23.73
CA GLN A 3 -0.74 -2.00 -23.33
C GLN A 3 -1.07 -1.32 -21.98
N ARG A 4 -0.32 -1.65 -20.93
CA ARG A 4 -0.48 -1.01 -19.62
C ARG A 4 0.01 0.43 -19.75
N ASP A 5 -0.67 1.35 -19.10
CA ASP A 5 -0.19 2.73 -18.98
C ASP A 5 1.09 2.74 -18.15
N GLU A 6 2.23 2.99 -18.81
CA GLU A 6 3.54 2.90 -18.17
C GLU A 6 3.73 3.95 -17.08
N GLN A 7 3.17 5.14 -17.22
CA GLN A 7 3.23 6.16 -16.18
C GLN A 7 2.57 5.64 -14.88
N PHE A 8 1.39 5.02 -14.98
CA PHE A 8 0.71 4.45 -13.81
C PHE A 8 1.39 3.18 -13.30
N THR A 9 2.10 2.45 -14.14
CA THR A 9 2.94 1.33 -13.71
C THR A 9 4.13 1.86 -12.89
N ILE A 10 4.77 2.94 -13.30
CA ILE A 10 5.82 3.63 -12.55
C ILE A 10 5.27 4.20 -11.23
N LEU A 11 4.08 4.82 -11.26
CA LEU A 11 3.42 5.29 -10.04
C LEU A 11 3.18 4.15 -9.04
N SER A 12 2.78 2.97 -9.53
CA SER A 12 2.64 1.77 -8.69
C SER A 12 3.97 1.30 -8.10
N ALA A 13 5.07 1.37 -8.87
CA ALA A 13 6.41 1.04 -8.38
C ALA A 13 6.86 1.99 -7.27
N LEU A 14 6.64 3.29 -7.45
CA LEU A 14 6.96 4.32 -6.44
C LEU A 14 6.14 4.11 -5.16
N ALA A 15 4.83 3.88 -5.28
CA ALA A 15 3.97 3.60 -4.13
C ALA A 15 4.43 2.33 -3.38
N MET A 16 4.85 1.29 -4.10
CA MET A 16 5.37 0.07 -3.49
C MET A 16 6.69 0.29 -2.79
N LEU A 17 7.58 1.13 -3.34
CA LEU A 17 8.81 1.52 -2.67
C LEU A 17 8.51 2.22 -1.33
N LEU A 18 7.53 3.14 -1.29
CA LEU A 18 7.11 3.80 -0.05
C LEU A 18 6.57 2.80 0.98
N VAL A 19 5.84 1.76 0.54
CA VAL A 19 5.38 0.68 1.43
C VAL A 19 6.56 -0.07 2.05
N ILE A 20 7.57 -0.43 1.25
CA ILE A 20 8.78 -1.10 1.75
C ILE A 20 9.53 -0.21 2.75
N LEU A 21 9.77 1.05 2.40
CA LEU A 21 10.44 2.03 3.28
C LEU A 21 9.72 2.15 4.63
N GLY A 22 8.37 2.12 4.60
CA GLY A 22 7.55 2.14 5.79
C GLY A 22 7.78 0.93 6.70
N HIS A 23 7.84 -0.26 6.14
CA HIS A 23 8.02 -1.48 6.93
C HIS A 23 9.42 -1.65 7.52
N ILE A 24 10.43 -1.00 6.97
CA ILE A 24 11.79 -0.98 7.53
C ILE A 24 12.06 0.27 8.40
N ASN A 25 11.04 1.06 8.70
CA ASN A 25 11.18 2.32 9.45
C ASN A 25 12.29 3.24 8.88
N TRP A 26 12.42 3.30 7.56
CA TRP A 26 13.40 4.18 6.93
C TRP A 26 12.75 5.49 6.51
N ASP A 27 12.73 6.42 7.44
CA ASP A 27 12.14 7.73 7.24
C ASP A 27 13.10 8.69 6.51
N ILE A 28 13.39 8.35 5.23
CA ILE A 28 14.20 9.24 4.36
C ILE A 28 13.46 10.55 4.12
N LEU A 29 12.12 10.51 4.07
CA LEU A 29 11.29 11.66 3.72
C LEU A 29 10.75 12.42 4.94
N GLY A 30 10.72 11.82 6.13
CA GLY A 30 10.14 12.44 7.32
C GLY A 30 10.95 13.60 7.91
N LYS A 31 12.22 13.72 7.50
CA LYS A 31 13.05 14.90 7.79
C LYS A 31 12.96 15.99 6.71
N SER A 32 12.17 15.72 5.66
CA SER A 32 11.99 16.62 4.53
C SER A 32 10.74 17.50 4.72
N PRO A 33 10.58 18.59 3.94
CA PRO A 33 9.36 19.38 3.91
C PRO A 33 8.17 18.62 3.26
N LEU A 34 8.38 17.37 2.83
CA LEU A 34 7.34 16.54 2.26
C LEU A 34 6.49 15.90 3.35
N LEU A 35 5.25 15.60 3.01
CA LEU A 35 4.33 14.88 3.89
C LEU A 35 4.87 13.50 4.25
N PRO A 36 4.65 13.04 5.49
CA PRO A 36 4.94 11.67 5.86
C PRO A 36 4.20 10.69 4.93
N TYR A 37 4.92 9.79 4.28
CA TYR A 37 4.34 8.91 3.25
C TYR A 37 3.30 7.93 3.82
N TYR A 38 3.35 7.61 5.10
CA TYR A 38 2.32 6.81 5.77
C TYR A 38 0.92 7.40 5.66
N SER A 39 0.81 8.72 5.53
CA SER A 39 -0.49 9.40 5.41
C SER A 39 -1.18 9.20 4.06
N TYR A 40 -0.48 8.66 3.03
CA TYR A 40 -1.06 8.55 1.69
C TYR A 40 -0.55 7.38 0.83
N HIS A 41 0.54 6.69 1.19
CA HIS A 41 1.20 5.75 0.26
C HIS A 41 0.29 4.64 -0.26
N VAL A 42 -0.53 4.00 0.57
CA VAL A 42 -1.48 2.97 0.15
C VAL A 42 -2.65 3.55 -0.66
N MET A 43 -3.01 4.82 -0.44
CA MET A 43 -4.08 5.50 -1.15
C MET A 43 -3.73 5.76 -2.63
N ILE A 44 -2.45 5.76 -2.99
CA ILE A 44 -2.00 5.83 -4.40
C ILE A 44 -2.56 4.62 -5.18
N PHE A 45 -2.56 3.41 -4.62
CA PHE A 45 -3.13 2.23 -5.29
C PHE A 45 -4.65 2.33 -5.45
N VAL A 46 -5.33 2.92 -4.47
CA VAL A 46 -6.78 3.16 -4.54
C VAL A 46 -7.10 4.22 -5.61
N PHE A 47 -6.31 5.29 -5.70
CA PHE A 47 -6.39 6.29 -6.76
C PHE A 47 -6.21 5.64 -8.14
N ILE A 48 -5.20 4.77 -8.32
CA ILE A 48 -4.96 4.03 -9.55
C ILE A 48 -6.17 3.15 -9.88
N SER A 49 -6.75 2.47 -8.87
CA SER A 49 -7.96 1.66 -9.05
C SER A 49 -9.13 2.51 -9.55
N GLY A 50 -9.34 3.69 -8.96
CA GLY A 50 -10.35 4.66 -9.39
C GLY A 50 -10.12 5.14 -10.82
N TYR A 51 -8.88 5.49 -11.17
CA TYR A 51 -8.53 5.92 -12.53
C TYR A 51 -8.86 4.85 -13.60
N PHE A 52 -8.64 3.57 -13.31
CA PHE A 52 -8.90 2.50 -14.27
C PHE A 52 -10.29 1.86 -14.14
N PHE A 53 -11.09 2.28 -13.16
CA PHE A 53 -12.45 1.79 -13.04
C PHE A 53 -13.30 2.17 -14.25
N LYS A 54 -14.18 1.24 -14.64
CA LYS A 54 -15.12 1.39 -15.77
C LYS A 54 -16.54 1.28 -15.26
N PRO A 55 -17.37 2.33 -15.36
CA PRO A 55 -18.77 2.30 -14.89
C PRO A 55 -19.60 1.20 -15.56
N GLU A 56 -19.29 0.85 -16.81
CA GLU A 56 -19.98 -0.21 -17.55
C GLU A 56 -19.86 -1.58 -16.88
N ALA A 57 -18.90 -1.73 -15.94
CA ALA A 57 -18.81 -2.95 -15.13
C ALA A 57 -20.04 -3.19 -14.27
N THR A 58 -20.85 -2.16 -13.98
CA THR A 58 -22.10 -2.28 -13.24
C THR A 58 -23.14 -3.14 -13.96
N ASP A 59 -23.07 -3.21 -15.29
CA ASP A 59 -23.99 -4.01 -16.09
C ASP A 59 -23.72 -5.52 -15.93
N LYS A 60 -22.47 -5.89 -15.57
CA LYS A 60 -22.02 -7.26 -15.29
C LYS A 60 -21.38 -7.34 -13.89
N MET A 61 -22.09 -6.84 -12.88
CA MET A 61 -21.58 -6.66 -11.51
C MET A 61 -21.06 -7.98 -10.90
N LEU A 62 -21.80 -9.08 -11.01
CA LEU A 62 -21.38 -10.38 -10.45
C LEU A 62 -20.13 -10.93 -11.13
N GLU A 63 -20.04 -10.77 -12.47
CA GLU A 63 -18.84 -11.15 -13.22
C GLU A 63 -17.61 -10.31 -12.79
N TYR A 64 -17.82 -9.00 -12.58
CA TYR A 64 -16.79 -8.11 -12.07
C TYR A 64 -16.29 -8.55 -10.69
N ILE A 65 -17.21 -8.79 -9.73
CA ILE A 65 -16.87 -9.22 -8.36
C ILE A 65 -16.12 -10.56 -8.40
N TRP A 66 -16.62 -11.54 -9.17
CA TRP A 66 -15.99 -12.84 -9.29
C TRP A 66 -14.58 -12.79 -9.90
N ARG A 67 -14.39 -11.94 -10.91
CA ARG A 67 -13.07 -11.71 -11.52
C ARG A 67 -12.10 -11.06 -10.51
N LYS A 68 -12.57 -10.09 -9.71
CA LYS A 68 -11.76 -9.47 -8.64
C LYS A 68 -11.43 -10.48 -7.54
N PHE A 69 -12.40 -11.29 -7.13
CA PHE A 69 -12.18 -12.36 -6.15
C PHE A 69 -11.11 -13.35 -6.63
N LYS A 70 -11.23 -13.87 -7.83
CA LYS A 70 -10.22 -14.79 -8.40
C LYS A 70 -8.85 -14.15 -8.49
N LYS A 71 -8.77 -12.88 -8.83
CA LYS A 71 -7.49 -12.17 -9.02
C LYS A 71 -6.82 -11.77 -7.70
N LEU A 72 -7.59 -11.39 -6.69
CA LEU A 72 -7.06 -10.83 -5.44
C LEU A 72 -7.12 -11.84 -4.30
N MET A 73 -8.28 -12.47 -4.09
CA MET A 73 -8.52 -13.26 -2.88
C MET A 73 -8.05 -14.70 -3.00
N VAL A 74 -8.19 -15.34 -4.17
CA VAL A 74 -7.72 -16.71 -4.34
C VAL A 74 -6.21 -16.83 -4.09
N PRO A 75 -5.34 -16.06 -4.77
CA PRO A 75 -3.90 -16.10 -4.47
C PRO A 75 -3.58 -15.61 -3.05
N TYR A 76 -4.37 -14.66 -2.49
CA TYR A 76 -4.21 -14.24 -1.11
C TYR A 76 -4.41 -15.43 -0.14
N PHE A 77 -5.49 -16.19 -0.26
CA PHE A 77 -5.77 -17.33 0.63
C PHE A 77 -4.74 -18.44 0.48
N ILE A 78 -4.26 -18.70 -0.74
CA ILE A 78 -3.19 -19.69 -0.98
C ILE A 78 -1.94 -19.28 -0.19
N TRP A 79 -1.45 -18.05 -0.38
CA TRP A 79 -0.25 -17.58 0.31
C TRP A 79 -0.46 -17.39 1.81
N ASN A 80 -1.67 -17.01 2.23
CA ASN A 80 -2.02 -16.95 3.65
C ASN A 80 -1.88 -18.34 4.32
N ALA A 81 -2.33 -19.41 3.64
CA ALA A 81 -2.15 -20.78 4.12
C ALA A 81 -0.66 -21.20 4.14
N VAL A 82 0.10 -20.88 3.10
CA VAL A 82 1.56 -21.15 3.06
C VAL A 82 2.27 -20.45 4.23
N TYR A 83 1.97 -19.17 4.47
CA TYR A 83 2.58 -18.44 5.59
C TYR A 83 2.09 -18.89 6.96
N GLY A 84 0.85 -19.35 7.05
CA GLY A 84 0.35 -19.98 8.26
C GLY A 84 1.10 -21.28 8.61
N LEU A 85 1.36 -22.13 7.61
CA LEU A 85 2.17 -23.32 7.77
C LEU A 85 3.63 -23.00 8.11
N LEU A 86 4.21 -21.97 7.47
CA LEU A 86 5.55 -21.51 7.77
C LEU A 86 5.66 -21.00 9.22
N ALA A 87 4.74 -20.13 9.64
CA ALA A 87 4.72 -19.61 11.01
C ALA A 87 4.53 -20.73 12.04
N TRP A 88 3.65 -21.69 11.75
CA TRP A 88 3.45 -22.87 12.59
C TRP A 88 4.73 -23.73 12.70
N GLY A 89 5.42 -23.99 11.58
CA GLY A 89 6.67 -24.72 11.56
C GLY A 89 7.81 -24.01 12.33
N LEU A 90 7.89 -22.68 12.20
CA LEU A 90 8.92 -21.89 12.88
C LEU A 90 8.76 -21.86 14.40
N ARG A 91 7.57 -22.13 14.95
CA ARG A 91 7.38 -22.27 16.41
C ARG A 91 8.22 -23.40 17.02
N PHE A 92 8.51 -24.47 16.27
CA PHE A 92 9.42 -25.52 16.72
C PHE A 92 10.88 -25.05 16.85
N LEU A 93 11.19 -23.87 16.29
CA LEU A 93 12.47 -23.16 16.40
C LEU A 93 12.38 -21.92 17.28
N GLU A 94 11.38 -21.89 18.18
CA GLU A 94 11.15 -20.81 19.17
C GLU A 94 10.83 -19.44 18.56
N PHE A 95 10.28 -19.40 17.31
CA PHE A 95 9.79 -18.16 16.75
C PHE A 95 8.35 -17.87 17.20
N GLU A 96 8.12 -16.63 17.62
CA GLU A 96 6.80 -16.11 18.01
C GLU A 96 6.20 -15.21 16.90
N ILE A 97 6.35 -15.60 15.64
CA ILE A 97 5.91 -14.84 14.49
C ILE A 97 4.57 -15.37 13.97
N GLY A 98 3.48 -14.72 14.36
CA GLY A 98 2.13 -15.01 13.89
C GLY A 98 1.29 -15.88 14.82
N GLY A 99 -0.02 -15.88 14.54
CA GLY A 99 -1.06 -16.59 15.29
C GLY A 99 -1.16 -18.08 14.95
N ASP A 100 -2.17 -18.73 15.54
CA ASP A 100 -2.42 -20.17 15.33
C ASP A 100 -2.91 -20.47 13.92
N PHE A 101 -2.51 -21.62 13.39
CA PHE A 101 -3.02 -22.14 12.13
C PHE A 101 -4.42 -22.71 12.32
N ASN A 102 -5.45 -21.90 12.09
CA ASN A 102 -6.85 -22.26 12.23
C ASN A 102 -7.71 -21.58 11.16
N LEU A 103 -8.98 -22.02 11.02
CA LEU A 103 -9.90 -21.51 9.98
C LEU A 103 -10.20 -20.01 10.13
N TYR A 104 -10.25 -19.51 11.37
CA TYR A 104 -10.45 -18.07 11.61
C TYR A 104 -9.28 -17.25 11.01
N ASN A 105 -8.04 -17.62 11.33
CA ASN A 105 -6.85 -16.95 10.82
C ASN A 105 -6.65 -17.15 9.31
N LEU A 106 -7.14 -18.26 8.76
CA LEU A 106 -7.07 -18.48 7.31
C LEU A 106 -8.05 -17.60 6.53
N PHE A 107 -9.29 -17.45 6.99
CA PHE A 107 -10.37 -16.90 6.17
C PHE A 107 -11.02 -15.62 6.70
N LEU A 108 -11.06 -15.39 8.02
CA LEU A 108 -11.76 -14.24 8.62
C LEU A 108 -10.80 -13.14 9.08
N ALA A 109 -9.72 -13.49 9.78
CA ALA A 109 -8.72 -12.53 10.25
C ALA A 109 -8.11 -11.64 9.14
N PRO A 110 -7.95 -12.09 7.88
CA PRO A 110 -7.54 -11.25 6.77
C PRO A 110 -8.39 -9.99 6.59
N PHE A 111 -9.69 -10.08 6.80
CA PHE A 111 -10.60 -8.94 6.69
C PHE A 111 -10.59 -8.04 7.93
N MET A 112 -10.22 -8.59 9.08
CA MET A 112 -10.18 -7.87 10.36
C MET A 112 -8.91 -7.02 10.52
N GLY A 113 -7.76 -7.65 10.65
CA GLY A 113 -6.46 -7.02 10.86
C GLY A 113 -5.45 -7.28 9.76
N GLY A 114 -5.50 -8.49 9.19
CA GLY A 114 -4.57 -8.93 8.16
C GLY A 114 -3.16 -9.23 8.66
N HIS A 115 -2.96 -9.33 9.99
CA HIS A 115 -1.67 -9.57 10.64
C HIS A 115 -1.57 -10.93 11.30
N GLN A 116 -2.43 -11.88 10.91
CA GLN A 116 -2.57 -13.18 11.57
C GLN A 116 -1.31 -14.06 11.47
N PHE A 117 -0.60 -14.02 10.36
CA PHE A 117 0.61 -14.84 10.15
C PHE A 117 1.89 -14.01 9.97
N MET A 118 1.83 -12.71 10.13
CA MET A 118 2.90 -11.73 10.06
C MET A 118 3.69 -11.69 8.75
N PHE A 119 4.09 -12.82 8.15
CA PHE A 119 4.84 -12.85 6.87
C PHE A 119 4.13 -12.15 5.71
N ASN A 120 2.80 -12.13 5.71
CA ASN A 120 2.00 -11.39 4.75
C ASN A 120 1.24 -10.21 5.36
N ALA A 121 1.70 -9.71 6.51
CA ALA A 121 1.04 -8.60 7.20
C ALA A 121 0.94 -7.34 6.34
N ALA A 122 1.93 -7.07 5.47
CA ALA A 122 1.86 -5.98 4.50
C ALA A 122 0.68 -6.12 3.51
N ALA A 123 0.19 -7.33 3.27
CA ALA A 123 -0.89 -7.62 2.34
C ALA A 123 -2.30 -7.43 2.93
N TRP A 124 -2.46 -6.91 4.16
CA TRP A 124 -3.76 -6.51 4.73
C TRP A 124 -4.59 -5.66 3.76
N PHE A 125 -3.90 -4.90 2.93
CA PHE A 125 -4.51 -4.02 1.95
C PHE A 125 -5.32 -4.77 0.87
N VAL A 126 -4.94 -6.00 0.53
CA VAL A 126 -5.58 -6.80 -0.53
C VAL A 126 -7.03 -7.16 -0.19
N PRO A 127 -7.34 -7.77 0.98
CA PRO A 127 -8.73 -8.00 1.41
C PRO A 127 -9.51 -6.69 1.57
N ALA A 128 -8.89 -5.65 2.13
CA ALA A 128 -9.54 -4.35 2.30
C ALA A 128 -9.90 -3.71 0.95
N LEU A 129 -8.99 -3.76 -0.03
CA LEU A 129 -9.25 -3.27 -1.39
C LEU A 129 -10.32 -4.09 -2.09
N PHE A 130 -10.32 -5.41 -1.92
CA PHE A 130 -11.36 -6.28 -2.49
C PHE A 130 -12.76 -5.89 -1.96
N LEU A 131 -12.91 -5.75 -0.64
CA LEU A 131 -14.18 -5.32 -0.04
C LEU A 131 -14.59 -3.92 -0.53
N PHE A 132 -13.63 -3.00 -0.59
CA PHE A 132 -13.88 -1.66 -1.15
C PHE A 132 -14.40 -1.74 -2.60
N GLU A 133 -13.77 -2.53 -3.46
CA GLU A 133 -14.20 -2.70 -4.86
C GLU A 133 -15.60 -3.30 -4.99
N VAL A 134 -15.97 -4.23 -4.09
CA VAL A 134 -17.33 -4.79 -4.02
C VAL A 134 -18.34 -3.71 -3.60
N VAL A 135 -18.06 -2.95 -2.54
CA VAL A 135 -18.94 -1.88 -2.09
C VAL A 135 -19.02 -0.76 -3.13
N ASN A 136 -17.89 -0.39 -3.73
CA ASN A 136 -17.85 0.62 -4.78
C ASN A 136 -18.77 0.29 -5.97
N ILE A 137 -18.71 -0.95 -6.50
CA ILE A 137 -19.54 -1.30 -7.67
C ILE A 137 -21.03 -1.30 -7.31
N ILE A 138 -21.39 -1.66 -6.06
CA ILE A 138 -22.76 -1.59 -5.55
C ILE A 138 -23.23 -0.12 -5.47
N ILE A 139 -22.41 0.77 -4.89
CA ILE A 139 -22.72 2.19 -4.78
C ILE A 139 -22.91 2.82 -6.18
N VAL A 140 -21.95 2.58 -7.09
CA VAL A 140 -22.04 3.13 -8.45
C VAL A 140 -23.29 2.61 -9.18
N LYS A 141 -23.65 1.34 -9.01
CA LYS A 141 -24.89 0.79 -9.56
C LYS A 141 -26.13 1.43 -8.95
N ALA A 142 -26.15 1.62 -7.62
CA ALA A 142 -27.27 2.29 -6.93
C ALA A 142 -27.45 3.74 -7.41
N LEU A 143 -26.35 4.50 -7.52
CA LEU A 143 -26.39 5.87 -8.05
C LEU A 143 -26.90 5.91 -9.50
N LYS A 144 -26.52 4.94 -10.34
CA LYS A 144 -27.02 4.82 -11.72
C LYS A 144 -28.53 4.55 -11.74
N ILE A 145 -29.04 3.66 -10.89
CA ILE A 145 -30.50 3.37 -10.76
C ILE A 145 -31.26 4.59 -10.28
N LEU A 146 -30.70 5.37 -9.38
CA LEU A 146 -31.30 6.59 -8.84
C LEU A 146 -31.13 7.81 -9.76
N HIS A 147 -30.54 7.66 -10.94
CA HIS A 147 -30.21 8.72 -11.88
C HIS A 147 -29.26 9.81 -11.33
N PHE A 148 -28.40 9.43 -10.35
CA PHE A 148 -27.35 10.26 -9.77
C PHE A 148 -25.95 9.82 -10.24
N ASP A 149 -25.80 9.35 -11.50
CA ASP A 149 -24.57 8.82 -12.09
C ASP A 149 -23.52 9.90 -12.49
N ASN A 150 -23.55 11.02 -11.82
CA ASN A 150 -22.62 12.13 -11.97
C ASN A 150 -21.35 11.90 -11.14
N GLU A 151 -20.17 12.07 -11.74
CA GLU A 151 -18.89 11.91 -11.07
C GLU A 151 -18.67 12.89 -9.91
N TYR A 152 -19.25 14.08 -9.95
CA TYR A 152 -19.18 15.04 -8.84
C TYR A 152 -20.01 14.59 -7.64
N ILE A 153 -21.17 13.96 -7.89
CA ILE A 153 -22.00 13.39 -6.83
C ILE A 153 -21.27 12.21 -6.18
N LEU A 154 -20.70 11.30 -6.97
CA LEU A 154 -19.90 10.21 -6.47
C LEU A 154 -18.72 10.72 -5.62
N ALA A 155 -18.02 11.75 -6.10
CA ALA A 155 -16.92 12.36 -5.37
C ALA A 155 -17.38 12.99 -4.05
N ALA A 156 -18.51 13.69 -4.04
CA ALA A 156 -19.08 14.29 -2.83
C ALA A 156 -19.45 13.22 -1.79
N VAL A 157 -20.11 12.12 -2.21
CA VAL A 157 -20.44 10.98 -1.35
C VAL A 157 -19.19 10.36 -0.74
N TYR A 158 -18.14 10.16 -1.55
CA TYR A 158 -16.92 9.53 -1.09
C TYR A 158 -16.04 10.44 -0.22
N ILE A 159 -15.98 11.72 -0.51
CA ILE A 159 -15.33 12.70 0.38
C ILE A 159 -16.08 12.78 1.71
N PHE A 160 -17.42 12.84 1.69
CA PHE A 160 -18.22 12.81 2.90
C PHE A 160 -17.97 11.56 3.74
N ALA A 161 -17.91 10.37 3.11
CA ALA A 161 -17.57 9.13 3.80
C ALA A 161 -16.18 9.21 4.45
N GLY A 162 -15.17 9.73 3.74
CA GLY A 162 -13.82 9.92 4.28
C GLY A 162 -13.80 10.90 5.47
N VAL A 163 -14.49 12.03 5.38
CA VAL A 163 -14.62 13.00 6.49
C VAL A 163 -15.32 12.37 7.70
N LEU A 164 -16.42 11.66 7.44
CA LEU A 164 -17.20 11.01 8.49
C LEU A 164 -16.39 9.97 9.26
N VAL A 165 -15.64 9.10 8.55
CA VAL A 165 -14.83 8.08 9.24
C VAL A 165 -13.69 8.69 10.05
N VAL A 166 -13.07 9.77 9.57
CA VAL A 166 -12.06 10.49 10.36
C VAL A 166 -12.68 11.07 11.63
N ALA A 167 -13.86 11.69 11.53
CA ALA A 167 -14.59 12.22 12.68
C ALA A 167 -14.96 11.13 13.70
N LEU A 168 -15.41 9.96 13.22
CA LEU A 168 -15.71 8.80 14.07
C LEU A 168 -14.45 8.23 14.74
N ALA A 169 -13.35 8.13 13.98
CA ALA A 169 -12.07 7.64 14.51
C ALA A 169 -11.48 8.57 15.58
N MET A 170 -11.57 9.91 15.37
CA MET A 170 -11.15 10.90 16.38
C MET A 170 -11.95 10.80 17.68
N ARG A 171 -13.17 10.27 17.63
CA ARG A 171 -14.03 10.00 18.80
C ARG A 171 -13.81 8.61 19.40
N GLY A 172 -12.85 7.82 18.86
CA GLY A 172 -12.62 6.46 19.30
C GLY A 172 -13.69 5.44 18.89
N SER A 173 -14.57 5.79 17.92
CA SER A 173 -15.69 4.92 17.52
C SER A 173 -15.32 3.90 16.44
N VAL A 174 -14.07 3.90 15.94
CA VAL A 174 -13.61 2.95 14.91
C VAL A 174 -12.67 1.92 15.54
N TYR A 175 -13.25 0.84 16.04
CA TYR A 175 -12.52 -0.25 16.68
C TYR A 175 -13.07 -1.61 16.21
N ASP A 176 -12.41 -2.71 16.49
CA ASP A 176 -12.80 -4.08 16.14
C ASP A 176 -13.41 -4.22 14.74
N TYR A 177 -14.63 -4.70 14.63
CA TYR A 177 -15.34 -4.91 13.36
C TYR A 177 -15.63 -3.61 12.60
N TYR A 178 -15.75 -2.46 13.29
CA TYR A 178 -15.96 -1.16 12.66
C TYR A 178 -14.76 -0.69 11.85
N LYS A 179 -13.58 -1.29 12.03
CA LYS A 179 -12.42 -1.04 11.18
C LYS A 179 -12.63 -1.48 9.73
N ILE A 180 -13.48 -2.49 9.48
CA ILE A 180 -13.78 -2.96 8.12
C ILE A 180 -14.44 -1.86 7.29
N PRO A 181 -15.64 -1.35 7.64
CA PRO A 181 -16.23 -0.22 6.93
C PRO A 181 -15.35 1.04 7.04
N GLY A 182 -14.66 1.25 8.15
CA GLY A 182 -13.75 2.38 8.35
C GLY A 182 -12.66 2.46 7.28
N ARG A 183 -11.99 1.35 6.96
CA ARG A 183 -10.99 1.28 5.89
C ARG A 183 -11.60 1.59 4.52
N MET A 184 -12.80 1.05 4.24
CA MET A 184 -13.49 1.32 2.98
C MET A 184 -13.84 2.80 2.84
N MET A 185 -14.36 3.42 3.89
CA MET A 185 -14.67 4.86 3.90
C MET A 185 -13.39 5.72 3.76
N MET A 186 -12.27 5.28 4.35
CA MET A 186 -10.97 5.95 4.23
C MET A 186 -10.40 5.86 2.80
N MET A 187 -10.67 4.78 2.07
CA MET A 187 -10.24 4.57 0.68
C MET A 187 -11.08 5.36 -0.33
N ALA A 188 -12.34 5.64 -0.01
CA ALA A 188 -13.30 6.22 -0.94
C ALA A 188 -12.86 7.55 -1.56
N PRO A 189 -12.31 8.54 -0.83
CA PRO A 189 -11.84 9.80 -1.43
C PRO A 189 -10.72 9.62 -2.45
N ALA A 190 -9.78 8.69 -2.20
CA ALA A 190 -8.69 8.41 -3.14
C ALA A 190 -9.21 7.82 -4.46
N PHE A 191 -10.18 6.91 -4.38
CA PHE A 191 -10.82 6.35 -5.56
C PHE A 191 -11.56 7.41 -6.37
N ALA A 192 -12.36 8.26 -5.70
CA ALA A 192 -13.07 9.36 -6.34
C ALA A 192 -12.11 10.34 -7.03
N LEU A 193 -10.98 10.67 -6.37
CA LEU A 193 -9.94 11.50 -6.96
C LEU A 193 -9.37 10.87 -8.23
N GLY A 194 -9.15 9.54 -8.25
CA GLY A 194 -8.68 8.82 -9.43
C GLY A 194 -9.64 8.92 -10.62
N ARG A 195 -10.93 8.78 -10.34
CA ARG A 195 -11.99 8.94 -11.36
C ARG A 195 -12.08 10.38 -11.87
N LEU A 196 -12.17 11.35 -10.95
CA LEU A 196 -12.23 12.77 -11.31
C LEU A 196 -10.98 13.18 -12.10
N TYR A 197 -9.80 12.72 -11.69
CA TYR A 197 -8.58 12.99 -12.44
C TYR A 197 -8.67 12.50 -13.88
N LYS A 198 -9.12 11.26 -14.10
CA LYS A 198 -9.25 10.70 -15.44
C LYS A 198 -10.23 11.47 -16.33
N ILE A 199 -11.39 11.81 -15.80
CA ILE A 199 -12.54 12.28 -16.59
C ILE A 199 -12.54 13.81 -16.73
N LYS A 200 -12.08 14.51 -15.68
CA LYS A 200 -12.21 15.96 -15.58
C LYS A 200 -10.88 16.71 -15.47
N ILE A 201 -9.92 16.22 -14.66
CA ILE A 201 -8.75 17.01 -14.26
C ILE A 201 -7.60 16.83 -15.27
N LYS A 202 -7.40 15.62 -15.83
CA LYS A 202 -6.25 15.27 -16.67
C LYS A 202 -6.04 16.22 -17.85
N GLN A 203 -7.12 16.71 -18.46
CA GLN A 203 -7.06 17.67 -19.57
C GLN A 203 -6.49 19.04 -19.19
N TYR A 204 -6.62 19.41 -17.90
CA TYR A 204 -6.11 20.67 -17.34
C TYR A 204 -4.75 20.50 -16.65
N ASP A 205 -4.20 19.27 -16.60
CA ASP A 205 -2.89 18.99 -16.00
C ASP A 205 -1.74 19.37 -16.94
N THR A 206 -1.73 20.62 -17.37
CA THR A 206 -0.77 21.20 -18.32
C THR A 206 0.33 22.02 -17.67
N MET A 207 0.22 22.31 -16.35
CA MET A 207 1.22 23.10 -15.60
C MET A 207 2.62 22.48 -15.72
N PRO A 208 3.66 23.27 -16.06
CA PRO A 208 5.04 22.79 -16.08
C PRO A 208 5.47 22.21 -14.74
N SER A 209 6.17 21.08 -14.76
CA SER A 209 6.62 20.40 -13.53
C SER A 209 7.54 21.27 -12.68
N LEU A 210 8.27 22.20 -13.31
CA LEU A 210 9.14 23.16 -12.62
C LEU A 210 8.37 24.12 -11.69
N ILE A 211 7.10 24.39 -11.98
CA ILE A 211 6.21 25.21 -11.14
C ILE A 211 5.37 24.30 -10.24
N TYR A 212 4.83 23.22 -10.80
CA TYR A 212 3.94 22.31 -10.09
C TYR A 212 4.56 21.70 -8.83
N ILE A 213 5.79 21.16 -8.97
CA ILE A 213 6.46 20.48 -7.84
C ILE A 213 6.75 21.45 -6.69
N PRO A 214 7.35 22.64 -6.90
CA PRO A 214 7.53 23.61 -5.82
C PRO A 214 6.23 24.03 -5.14
N VAL A 215 5.13 24.20 -5.90
CA VAL A 215 3.80 24.53 -5.32
C VAL A 215 3.31 23.41 -4.40
N VAL A 216 3.34 22.15 -4.87
CA VAL A 216 2.90 21.02 -4.04
C VAL A 216 3.81 20.84 -2.83
N VAL A 217 5.13 21.01 -2.96
CA VAL A 217 6.08 20.94 -1.85
C VAL A 217 5.82 22.07 -0.84
N LEU A 218 5.56 23.30 -1.30
CA LEU A 218 5.22 24.41 -0.42
C LEU A 218 3.93 24.15 0.35
N LEU A 219 2.89 23.66 -0.31
CA LEU A 219 1.63 23.29 0.35
C LEU A 219 1.84 22.16 1.36
N SER A 220 2.67 21.16 1.02
CA SER A 220 3.04 20.07 1.93
C SER A 220 3.81 20.59 3.14
N PHE A 221 4.75 21.51 2.93
CA PHE A 221 5.49 22.15 4.01
C PHE A 221 4.58 22.94 4.95
N VAL A 222 3.64 23.71 4.40
CA VAL A 222 2.63 24.43 5.21
C VAL A 222 1.81 23.43 6.04
N MET A 223 1.35 22.33 5.43
CA MET A 223 0.59 21.29 6.14
C MET A 223 1.39 20.69 7.29
N VAL A 224 2.64 20.33 7.07
CA VAL A 224 3.53 19.76 8.13
C VAL A 224 3.76 20.77 9.27
N ARG A 225 3.87 22.05 8.96
CA ARG A 225 4.11 23.10 9.95
C ARG A 225 2.87 23.48 10.77
N THR A 226 1.71 23.47 10.13
CA THR A 226 0.45 23.89 10.78
C THR A 226 -0.28 22.74 11.47
N HIS A 227 0.01 21.49 11.08
CA HIS A 227 -0.69 20.30 11.55
C HIS A 227 0.33 19.24 12.03
N PRO A 228 0.80 19.28 13.26
CA PRO A 228 1.72 18.25 13.79
C PRO A 228 1.00 16.90 13.89
N GLY A 229 1.75 15.81 13.71
CA GLY A 229 1.23 14.45 13.87
C GLY A 229 0.49 13.90 12.65
N LEU A 230 0.92 14.26 11.42
CA LEU A 230 0.33 13.77 10.16
C LEU A 230 0.61 12.27 9.86
N ASN A 231 1.12 11.53 10.81
CA ASN A 231 1.48 10.12 10.66
C ASN A 231 0.32 9.23 11.13
N TYR A 232 -0.69 9.05 10.31
CA TYR A 232 -1.84 8.21 10.65
C TYR A 232 -1.77 6.83 9.99
N SER A 233 -2.43 5.87 10.62
CA SER A 233 -2.50 4.49 10.17
C SER A 233 -3.79 4.22 9.40
N ALA A 234 -3.67 3.94 8.11
CA ALA A 234 -4.80 3.52 7.29
C ALA A 234 -5.30 2.11 7.66
N VAL A 235 -4.40 1.23 8.12
CA VAL A 235 -4.75 -0.14 8.53
C VAL A 235 -5.61 -0.15 9.80
N TRP A 236 -5.32 0.74 10.75
CA TRP A 236 -6.03 0.81 12.01
C TRP A 236 -7.10 1.91 12.04
N VAL A 237 -7.15 2.77 11.01
CA VAL A 237 -8.03 3.94 10.91
C VAL A 237 -7.91 4.81 12.17
N THR A 238 -6.68 5.15 12.54
CA THR A 238 -6.34 5.86 13.78
C THR A 238 -5.16 6.81 13.59
N GLY A 239 -4.85 7.59 14.62
CA GLY A 239 -3.73 8.54 14.63
C GLY A 239 -4.11 9.92 14.08
N PHE A 240 -5.38 10.20 13.89
CA PHE A 240 -5.86 11.51 13.41
C PHE A 240 -5.83 12.53 14.54
N THR A 241 -4.95 13.51 14.43
CA THR A 241 -4.65 14.45 15.54
C THR A 241 -5.05 15.90 15.26
N SER A 242 -5.44 16.24 14.03
CA SER A 242 -5.66 17.62 13.62
C SER A 242 -7.13 17.88 13.30
N THR A 243 -7.51 18.02 12.05
CA THR A 243 -8.88 18.24 11.62
C THR A 243 -9.41 17.07 10.80
N VAL A 244 -10.73 16.95 10.68
CA VAL A 244 -11.35 15.88 9.87
C VAL A 244 -11.00 15.96 8.38
N PHE A 245 -10.56 17.11 7.89
CA PHE A 245 -10.16 17.33 6.50
C PHE A 245 -8.68 17.06 6.25
N THR A 246 -7.85 17.15 7.28
CA THR A 246 -6.39 16.99 7.17
C THR A 246 -5.96 15.70 6.46
N PRO A 247 -6.52 14.51 6.76
CA PRO A 247 -6.14 13.28 6.06
C PRO A 247 -6.46 13.30 4.57
N ILE A 248 -7.56 13.96 4.19
CA ILE A 248 -7.96 14.06 2.77
C ILE A 248 -7.02 15.00 2.02
N VAL A 249 -6.68 16.15 2.62
CA VAL A 249 -5.75 17.11 2.00
C VAL A 249 -4.37 16.52 1.84
N THR A 250 -3.83 15.84 2.88
CA THR A 250 -2.51 15.18 2.80
C THR A 250 -2.50 14.07 1.75
N MET A 251 -3.57 13.30 1.64
CA MET A 251 -3.73 12.28 0.59
C MET A 251 -3.70 12.92 -0.80
N ILE A 252 -4.45 14.01 -1.03
CA ILE A 252 -4.48 14.70 -2.32
C ILE A 252 -3.09 15.24 -2.69
N LEU A 253 -2.42 15.91 -1.76
CA LEU A 253 -1.06 16.47 -1.98
C LEU A 253 -0.04 15.36 -2.25
N GLY A 254 -0.07 14.27 -1.47
CA GLY A 254 0.83 13.14 -1.66
C GLY A 254 0.62 12.45 -3.02
N ILE A 255 -0.63 12.18 -3.40
CA ILE A 255 -0.95 11.61 -4.71
C ILE A 255 -0.52 12.57 -5.83
N ALA A 256 -0.82 13.86 -5.71
CA ALA A 256 -0.45 14.88 -6.70
C ALA A 256 1.07 14.94 -6.92
N PHE A 257 1.85 14.91 -5.84
CA PHE A 257 3.31 14.90 -5.90
C PHE A 257 3.82 13.66 -6.66
N TRP A 258 3.45 12.46 -6.22
CA TRP A 258 3.96 11.23 -6.82
C TRP A 258 3.45 10.97 -8.24
N LEU A 259 2.24 11.43 -8.55
CA LEU A 259 1.72 11.39 -9.91
C LEU A 259 2.58 12.26 -10.86
N ARG A 260 3.01 13.43 -10.41
CA ARG A 260 3.91 14.30 -11.19
C ARG A 260 5.31 13.69 -11.30
N VAL A 261 5.84 13.14 -10.22
CA VAL A 261 7.14 12.43 -10.22
C VAL A 261 7.08 11.23 -11.18
N SER A 262 6.00 10.45 -11.18
CA SER A 262 5.85 9.33 -12.11
C SER A 262 5.82 9.76 -13.59
N LYS A 263 5.23 10.93 -13.88
CA LYS A 263 5.23 11.52 -15.23
C LYS A 263 6.66 11.91 -15.68
N LEU A 264 7.43 12.52 -14.78
CA LEU A 264 8.83 12.87 -15.05
C LEU A 264 9.70 11.63 -15.23
N LEU A 265 9.56 10.63 -14.36
CA LEU A 265 10.28 9.37 -14.49
C LEU A 265 9.90 8.60 -15.75
N TYR A 266 8.63 8.62 -16.16
CA TYR A 266 8.21 8.04 -17.42
C TYR A 266 8.95 8.69 -18.61
N MET A 267 9.01 10.04 -18.65
CA MET A 267 9.72 10.75 -19.71
C MET A 267 11.24 10.45 -19.70
N LEU A 268 11.84 10.40 -18.50
CA LEU A 268 13.26 10.08 -18.34
C LEU A 268 13.57 8.64 -18.77
N LEU A 269 12.83 7.66 -18.24
CA LEU A 269 13.02 6.25 -18.54
C LEU A 269 12.72 5.90 -19.99
N SER A 270 11.80 6.63 -20.64
CA SER A 270 11.54 6.48 -22.07
C SER A 270 12.74 6.91 -22.95
N LYS A 271 13.56 7.86 -22.47
CA LYS A 271 14.79 8.31 -23.15
C LYS A 271 15.98 7.39 -22.85
N ILE A 272 16.15 6.98 -21.61
CA ILE A 272 17.28 6.13 -21.18
C ILE A 272 17.08 4.70 -21.69
N GLY A 273 15.86 4.18 -21.64
CA GLY A 273 15.54 2.80 -22.02
C GLY A 273 16.21 1.74 -21.14
N GLY A 274 16.51 0.57 -21.75
CA GLY A 274 17.37 -0.45 -21.17
C GLY A 274 16.81 -1.16 -19.93
N GLU A 275 17.73 -1.71 -19.12
CA GLU A 275 17.43 -2.57 -17.96
C GLU A 275 16.73 -1.81 -16.83
N VAL A 276 17.11 -0.56 -16.60
CA VAL A 276 16.52 0.26 -15.53
C VAL A 276 15.02 0.45 -15.77
N ARG A 277 14.62 0.81 -16.99
CA ARG A 277 13.21 0.93 -17.36
C ARG A 277 12.48 -0.40 -17.17
N ARG A 278 13.06 -1.52 -17.67
CA ARG A 278 12.49 -2.86 -17.52
C ARG A 278 12.29 -3.24 -16.05
N PHE A 279 13.29 -2.96 -15.20
CA PHE A 279 13.22 -3.24 -13.77
C PHE A 279 12.09 -2.47 -13.08
N VAL A 280 12.00 -1.14 -13.31
CA VAL A 280 10.94 -0.30 -12.71
C VAL A 280 9.55 -0.73 -13.18
N LEU A 281 9.37 -1.02 -14.46
CA LEU A 281 8.11 -1.52 -14.99
C LEU A 281 7.75 -2.92 -14.44
N ARG A 282 8.75 -3.80 -14.27
CA ARG A 282 8.55 -5.11 -13.63
C ARG A 282 8.11 -4.96 -12.19
N MET A 283 8.76 -4.09 -11.41
CA MET A 283 8.37 -3.79 -10.03
C MET A 283 6.92 -3.28 -9.96
N GLY A 284 6.56 -2.27 -10.78
CA GLY A 284 5.22 -1.69 -10.78
C GLY A 284 4.13 -2.64 -11.31
N SER A 285 4.50 -3.62 -12.14
CA SER A 285 3.56 -4.65 -12.63
C SER A 285 3.33 -5.79 -11.65
N ASN A 286 4.23 -6.00 -10.69
CA ASN A 286 4.21 -7.10 -9.73
C ASN A 286 4.03 -6.64 -8.28
N THR A 287 3.35 -5.49 -8.08
CA THR A 287 3.13 -4.91 -6.74
C THR A 287 2.39 -5.85 -5.81
N TYR A 288 1.50 -6.72 -6.33
CA TYR A 288 0.82 -7.74 -5.56
C TYR A 288 1.83 -8.72 -4.91
N ALA A 289 2.74 -9.28 -5.71
CA ALA A 289 3.75 -10.21 -5.22
C ALA A 289 4.69 -9.52 -4.21
N ILE A 290 5.11 -8.28 -4.48
CA ILE A 290 5.96 -7.53 -3.56
C ILE A 290 5.23 -7.29 -2.24
N MET A 291 3.96 -6.87 -2.27
CA MET A 291 3.16 -6.67 -1.06
C MET A 291 2.99 -7.97 -0.26
N MET A 292 2.83 -9.11 -0.94
CA MET A 292 2.63 -10.41 -0.30
C MET A 292 3.90 -10.98 0.34
N HIS A 293 5.09 -10.73 -0.26
CA HIS A 293 6.31 -11.47 0.07
C HIS A 293 7.46 -10.61 0.60
N GLN A 294 7.32 -9.27 0.71
CA GLN A 294 8.43 -8.40 1.12
C GLN A 294 8.96 -8.73 2.53
N LEU A 295 8.09 -9.11 3.47
CA LEU A 295 8.48 -9.46 4.83
C LEU A 295 9.26 -10.78 4.89
N LEU A 296 8.98 -11.72 3.99
CA LEU A 296 9.83 -12.90 3.80
C LEU A 296 11.24 -12.49 3.35
N GLY A 297 11.35 -11.45 2.48
CA GLY A 297 12.63 -10.88 2.10
C GLY A 297 13.41 -10.32 3.29
N PHE A 298 12.73 -9.62 4.20
CA PHE A 298 13.36 -9.10 5.43
C PHE A 298 13.78 -10.22 6.37
N PHE A 299 12.93 -11.21 6.56
CA PHE A 299 13.22 -12.40 7.35
C PHE A 299 14.46 -13.14 6.81
N PHE A 300 14.58 -13.29 5.50
CA PHE A 300 15.75 -13.91 4.87
C PHE A 300 17.03 -13.14 5.17
N VAL A 301 17.03 -11.81 5.09
CA VAL A 301 18.20 -10.99 5.46
C VAL A 301 18.56 -11.19 6.93
N ASN A 302 17.58 -11.15 7.83
CA ASN A 302 17.81 -11.39 9.25
C ASN A 302 18.32 -12.80 9.54
N THR A 303 17.84 -13.80 8.80
CA THR A 303 18.37 -15.19 8.92
C THR A 303 19.85 -15.24 8.57
N ILE A 304 20.29 -14.54 7.53
CA ILE A 304 21.72 -14.44 7.20
C ILE A 304 22.49 -13.79 8.34
N TYR A 305 22.00 -12.68 8.91
CA TYR A 305 22.65 -12.03 10.05
C TYR A 305 22.68 -12.91 11.31
N ALA A 306 21.64 -13.69 11.59
CA ALA A 306 21.59 -14.65 12.68
C ALA A 306 22.66 -15.74 12.52
N ILE A 307 22.81 -16.30 11.32
CA ILE A 307 23.87 -17.29 11.00
C ILE A 307 25.25 -16.66 11.21
N MET A 308 25.47 -15.45 10.69
CA MET A 308 26.75 -14.73 10.85
C MET A 308 27.05 -14.44 12.33
N ARG A 309 26.04 -14.11 13.14
CA ARG A 309 26.19 -13.97 14.59
C ARG A 309 26.59 -15.28 15.25
N TYR A 310 25.93 -16.38 14.89
CA TYR A 310 26.30 -17.72 15.38
C TYR A 310 27.76 -18.08 15.05
N LEU A 311 28.24 -17.68 13.88
CA LEU A 311 29.62 -17.83 13.43
C LEU A 311 30.60 -16.79 14.02
N ASN A 312 30.16 -15.97 14.98
CA ASN A 312 30.95 -14.93 15.66
C ASN A 312 31.54 -13.87 14.70
N VAL A 313 30.88 -13.55 13.61
CA VAL A 313 31.31 -12.48 12.72
C VAL A 313 31.16 -11.12 13.39
N GLY A 314 32.25 -10.36 13.48
CA GLY A 314 32.40 -9.20 14.37
C GLY A 314 31.37 -8.10 14.17
N PHE A 315 30.98 -7.75 12.94
CA PHE A 315 30.06 -6.62 12.66
C PHE A 315 28.60 -6.91 13.01
N VAL A 316 28.21 -8.18 13.22
CA VAL A 316 26.86 -8.58 13.61
C VAL A 316 26.72 -8.89 15.11
N ARG A 317 27.70 -8.57 15.94
CA ARG A 317 27.64 -8.84 17.39
C ARG A 317 26.42 -8.25 18.10
N LEU A 318 25.94 -7.10 17.63
CA LEU A 318 24.79 -6.40 18.20
C LEU A 318 23.44 -6.84 17.57
N PHE A 319 23.44 -7.87 16.73
CA PHE A 319 22.19 -8.41 16.19
C PHE A 319 21.35 -9.00 17.33
N ASP A 320 20.10 -8.56 17.44
CA ASP A 320 19.20 -9.00 18.51
C ASP A 320 18.46 -10.27 18.10
N MET A 321 18.86 -11.41 18.70
CA MET A 321 18.22 -12.70 18.45
C MET A 321 16.79 -12.75 18.95
N SER A 322 16.49 -12.08 20.07
CA SER A 322 15.13 -12.06 20.63
C SER A 322 14.18 -11.29 19.69
N ALA A 323 14.60 -10.11 19.22
CA ALA A 323 13.84 -9.36 18.23
C ALA A 323 13.67 -10.14 16.90
N TYR A 324 14.70 -10.86 16.46
CA TYR A 324 14.61 -11.72 15.28
C TYR A 324 13.57 -12.84 15.41
N HIS A 325 13.42 -13.41 16.62
CA HIS A 325 12.45 -14.48 16.87
C HIS A 325 11.01 -13.98 17.06
N SER A 326 10.82 -12.71 17.44
CA SER A 326 9.50 -12.18 17.83
C SER A 326 8.94 -11.07 16.95
N ASP A 327 9.78 -10.36 16.18
CA ASP A 327 9.35 -9.22 15.35
C ASP A 327 9.75 -9.37 13.88
N ILE A 328 8.75 -9.61 13.01
CA ILE A 328 8.95 -9.70 11.56
C ILE A 328 9.44 -8.38 10.94
N TYR A 329 9.21 -7.24 11.60
CA TYR A 329 9.64 -5.92 11.15
C TYR A 329 11.03 -5.55 11.67
N TYR A 330 11.63 -6.41 12.48
CA TYR A 330 12.98 -6.18 12.96
C TYR A 330 13.94 -5.96 11.79
N THR A 331 14.72 -4.88 11.85
CA THR A 331 15.77 -4.55 10.87
C THR A 331 17.07 -4.25 11.59
N PHE A 332 18.09 -5.05 11.33
CA PHE A 332 19.42 -4.83 11.87
C PHE A 332 20.23 -3.90 10.96
N VAL A 333 20.84 -2.88 11.54
CA VAL A 333 21.62 -1.85 10.83
C VAL A 333 23.04 -1.73 11.42
N PRO A 334 23.98 -2.58 11.02
CA PRO A 334 25.34 -2.55 11.53
C PRO A 334 26.08 -1.28 11.06
N GLY A 335 26.15 -0.28 11.94
CA GLY A 335 26.92 0.94 11.66
C GLY A 335 26.19 2.05 10.91
N GLY A 336 24.88 1.96 10.66
CA GLY A 336 24.11 3.09 10.13
C GLY A 336 22.96 2.74 9.20
N GLU A 337 22.11 3.71 8.94
CA GLU A 337 20.85 3.59 8.18
C GLU A 337 21.03 3.08 6.73
N ILE A 338 22.19 3.25 6.14
CA ILE A 338 22.48 2.81 4.76
C ILE A 338 22.27 1.29 4.58
N TRP A 339 22.47 0.50 5.65
CA TRP A 339 22.26 -0.94 5.64
C TRP A 339 20.80 -1.34 5.41
N LYS A 340 19.86 -0.43 5.60
CA LYS A 340 18.45 -0.64 5.23
C LYS A 340 18.26 -0.87 3.73
N LEU A 341 19.19 -0.44 2.87
CA LEU A 341 19.16 -0.77 1.45
C LEU A 341 19.16 -2.27 1.18
N VAL A 342 19.80 -3.08 2.01
CA VAL A 342 19.81 -4.54 1.86
C VAL A 342 18.40 -5.10 1.97
N TYR A 343 17.61 -4.57 2.92
CA TYR A 343 16.20 -4.94 3.09
C TYR A 343 15.33 -4.46 1.94
N VAL A 344 15.57 -3.25 1.41
CA VAL A 344 14.87 -2.75 0.21
C VAL A 344 15.12 -3.69 -0.97
N VAL A 345 16.38 -4.06 -1.21
CA VAL A 345 16.75 -4.97 -2.30
C VAL A 345 16.11 -6.34 -2.10
N ALA A 346 16.21 -6.92 -0.91
CA ALA A 346 15.63 -8.24 -0.60
C ALA A 346 14.09 -8.21 -0.68
N GLY A 347 13.45 -7.14 -0.15
CA GLY A 347 12.00 -6.94 -0.19
C GLY A 347 11.43 -6.72 -1.59
N ILE A 348 12.27 -6.46 -2.59
CA ILE A 348 11.88 -6.40 -4.00
C ILE A 348 12.30 -7.67 -4.74
N ALA A 349 13.56 -8.08 -4.61
CA ALA A 349 14.14 -9.15 -5.42
C ALA A 349 13.51 -10.52 -5.10
N ILE A 350 13.38 -10.87 -3.82
CA ILE A 350 12.81 -12.16 -3.39
C ILE A 350 11.35 -12.32 -3.87
N PRO A 351 10.43 -11.34 -3.67
CA PRO A 351 9.10 -11.40 -4.24
C PRO A 351 9.07 -11.56 -5.77
N LEU A 352 9.92 -10.84 -6.49
CA LEU A 352 10.00 -10.95 -7.95
C LEU A 352 10.53 -12.31 -8.42
N MET A 353 11.43 -12.95 -7.63
CA MET A 353 11.89 -14.31 -7.90
C MET A 353 10.78 -15.34 -7.67
N ILE A 354 10.03 -15.22 -6.57
CA ILE A 354 8.87 -16.07 -6.28
C ILE A 354 7.83 -15.95 -7.40
N GLN A 355 7.48 -14.70 -7.79
CA GLN A 355 6.52 -14.48 -8.87
C GLN A 355 6.99 -15.13 -10.18
N ARG A 356 8.27 -15.00 -10.51
CA ARG A 356 8.82 -15.61 -11.72
C ARG A 356 8.78 -17.15 -11.69
N ALA A 357 8.94 -17.74 -10.52
CA ALA A 357 8.82 -19.19 -10.36
C ALA A 357 7.37 -19.64 -10.58
N CYS A 358 6.39 -18.93 -10.00
CA CYS A 358 4.97 -19.22 -10.17
C CYS A 358 4.45 -18.98 -11.61
N ASP A 359 5.02 -18.02 -12.36
CA ASP A 359 4.61 -17.72 -13.74
C ASP A 359 5.14 -18.74 -14.76
N LYS A 360 6.05 -19.65 -14.38
CA LYS A 360 6.64 -20.68 -15.28
C LYS A 360 5.90 -22.02 -15.25
N GLU A 361 4.99 -22.18 -14.28
CA GLU A 361 4.09 -23.31 -14.17
C GLU A 361 2.72 -22.97 -14.82
#